data_1558fba0fac9f07fde78da8ba19279d6
#
_entry.id   1558fba0fac9f07fde78da8ba19279d6
#
_cell.length_a   1.000
_cell.length_b   1.000
_cell.length_c   1.000
_cell.angle_alpha   90.00
_cell.angle_beta   90.00
_cell.angle_gamma   90.00
#
_symmetry.space_group_name_H-M   'P 1'
#
loop_
_entity.id
_entity.type
_entity.pdbx_description
1 polymer ?
#
loop_
_entity_poly.entity_id
_entity_poly.type
_entity_poly.pdbx_seq_one_letter_code
_entity_poly.pdbx_strand_id
1 'polypeptide(L)' 'MMWMLVAVLCMSSGPDARCERHVRPAVQSANECRALIAPMAEYLKSVAADTGSAIVFLSVQCEPGRDI' A
#
# COMPACT_ATOMS: atom_id res chain seq x y z
N MET A 1 -10.70 -15.45 10.39
CA MET A 1 -9.78 -15.26 9.26
C MET A 1 -9.42 -13.78 9.19
N MET A 2 -8.15 -13.49 9.16
CA MET A 2 -7.69 -12.11 9.09
C MET A 2 -7.39 -11.72 7.64
N TRP A 3 -7.61 -10.46 7.34
CA TRP A 3 -7.27 -9.92 6.05
C TRP A 3 -6.09 -8.97 6.20
N MET A 4 -5.23 -8.95 5.21
CA MET A 4 -4.08 -8.06 5.19
C MET A 4 -4.23 -7.06 4.06
N LEU A 5 -3.85 -5.83 4.35
CA LEU A 5 -3.76 -4.79 3.34
C LEU A 5 -2.32 -4.74 2.84
N VAL A 6 -2.13 -5.04 1.57
CA VAL A 6 -0.80 -5.08 0.96
C VAL A 6 -0.71 -3.97 -0.07
N ALA A 7 0.27 -3.12 0.09
CA ALA A 7 0.51 -2.01 -0.83
C ALA A 7 1.91 -2.10 -1.40
N VAL A 8 2.04 -1.83 -2.69
CA VAL A 8 3.33 -1.72 -3.36
C VAL A 8 3.42 -0.33 -3.96
N LEU A 9 4.43 0.40 -3.58
CA LEU A 9 4.68 1.74 -4.08
C LEU A 9 6.06 1.78 -4.72
N CYS A 10 6.07 2.07 -6.02
CA CYS A 10 7.32 2.27 -6.75
C CYS A 10 7.46 3.74 -7.07
N MET A 11 8.57 4.32 -6.66
CA MET A 11 8.85 5.74 -6.83
C MET A 11 10.13 5.94 -7.61
N SER A 12 10.19 7.03 -8.35
CA SER A 12 11.39 7.45 -9.06
C SER A 12 11.84 8.80 -8.52
N SER A 13 13.13 8.90 -8.20
CA SER A 13 13.74 10.13 -7.73
C SER A 13 15.02 10.34 -8.54
N GLY A 14 14.92 11.14 -9.60
CA GLY A 14 16.04 11.31 -10.52
C GLY A 14 16.33 10.03 -11.29
N PRO A 15 17.59 9.58 -11.35
CA PRO A 15 17.94 8.36 -12.08
C PRO A 15 17.60 7.08 -11.34
N ASP A 16 17.22 7.19 -10.06
CA ASP A 16 16.98 6.03 -9.22
C ASP A 16 15.48 5.74 -9.12
N ALA A 17 15.13 4.48 -9.22
CA ALA A 17 13.77 4.01 -8.96
C ALA A 17 13.82 2.93 -7.89
N ARG A 18 12.85 2.95 -6.99
CA ARG A 18 12.79 1.99 -5.90
C ARG A 18 11.36 1.64 -5.60
N CYS A 19 11.14 0.42 -5.17
CA CYS A 19 9.82 -0.06 -4.78
C CYS A 19 9.83 -0.41 -3.30
N GLU A 20 8.72 -0.10 -2.64
CA GLU A 20 8.52 -0.44 -1.24
C GLU A 20 7.23 -1.25 -1.13
N ARG A 21 7.26 -2.27 -0.28
CA ARG A 21 6.09 -3.07 0.01
C ARG A 21 5.67 -2.80 1.45
N HIS A 22 4.41 -2.44 1.61
CA HIS A 22 3.83 -2.16 2.91
C HIS A 22 2.74 -3.17 3.20
N VAL A 23 2.81 -3.82 4.35
CA VAL A 23 1.81 -4.80 4.77
C VAL A 23 1.21 -4.33 6.08
N ARG A 24 -0.11 -4.18 6.10
CA ARG A 24 -0.85 -3.82 7.30
C ARG A 24 -1.71 -5.01 7.69
N PRO A 25 -1.45 -5.65 8.82
CA PRO A 25 -2.28 -6.76 9.28
C PRO A 25 -3.57 -6.23 9.91
N ALA A 26 -4.51 -7.13 10.09
CA ALA A 26 -5.50 -7.02 11.12
C ALA A 26 -6.78 -6.26 10.82
N VAL A 27 -7.45 -6.68 9.76
CA VAL A 27 -8.90 -6.48 9.71
C VAL A 27 -9.55 -7.85 9.60
N GLN A 28 -10.73 -7.97 10.20
CA GLN A 28 -11.39 -9.27 10.30
C GLN A 28 -12.34 -9.54 9.14
N SER A 29 -12.63 -8.55 8.32
CA SER A 29 -13.53 -8.74 7.19
C SER A 29 -12.94 -8.13 5.93
N ALA A 30 -13.32 -8.73 4.79
CA ALA A 30 -12.91 -8.22 3.49
C ALA A 30 -13.46 -6.81 3.25
N ASN A 31 -14.65 -6.52 3.73
CA ASN A 31 -15.26 -5.20 3.56
C ASN A 31 -14.48 -4.13 4.31
N GLU A 32 -14.04 -4.42 5.52
CA GLU A 32 -13.21 -3.49 6.28
C GLU A 32 -11.87 -3.24 5.59
N CYS A 33 -11.27 -4.30 5.05
CA CYS A 33 -10.03 -4.17 4.33
C CYS A 33 -10.20 -3.30 3.09
N ARG A 34 -11.27 -3.50 2.32
CA ARG A 34 -11.54 -2.71 1.13
C ARG A 34 -11.74 -1.23 1.46
N ALA A 35 -12.35 -0.95 2.61
CA ALA A 35 -12.57 0.42 3.05
C ALA A 35 -11.25 1.14 3.33
N LEU A 36 -10.17 0.41 3.59
CA LEU A 36 -8.87 0.99 3.87
C LEU A 36 -8.03 1.23 2.60
N ILE A 37 -8.46 0.73 1.45
CA ILE A 37 -7.68 0.85 0.22
C ILE A 37 -7.51 2.32 -0.17
N ALA A 38 -8.60 3.08 -0.24
CA ALA A 38 -8.52 4.48 -0.65
C ALA A 38 -7.69 5.34 0.32
N PRO A 39 -7.90 5.27 1.65
CA PRO A 39 -7.05 5.99 2.60
C PRO A 39 -5.58 5.61 2.49
N MET A 40 -5.28 4.34 2.29
CA MET A 40 -3.89 3.91 2.15
C MET A 40 -3.26 4.47 0.87
N ALA A 41 -3.99 4.44 -0.24
CA ALA A 41 -3.50 5.01 -1.49
C ALA A 41 -3.23 6.51 -1.36
N GLU A 42 -4.11 7.24 -0.70
CA GLU A 42 -3.92 8.67 -0.46
C GLU A 42 -2.71 8.93 0.43
N TYR A 43 -2.53 8.12 1.47
CA TYR A 43 -1.38 8.24 2.34
C TYR A 43 -0.07 8.04 1.57
N LEU A 44 -0.01 7.03 0.72
CA LEU A 44 1.20 6.73 -0.05
C LEU A 44 1.49 7.81 -1.09
N LYS A 45 0.45 8.39 -1.69
CA LYS A 45 0.60 9.53 -2.60
C LYS A 45 1.19 10.73 -1.86
N SER A 46 0.75 10.98 -0.63
CA SER A 46 1.29 12.05 0.21
C SER A 46 2.76 11.82 0.51
N VAL A 47 3.13 10.58 0.84
CA VAL A 47 4.52 10.24 1.14
C VAL A 47 5.40 10.53 -0.06
N ALA A 48 4.97 10.14 -1.26
CA ALA A 48 5.73 10.39 -2.47
C ALA A 48 5.86 11.89 -2.74
N ALA A 49 4.78 12.65 -2.57
CA ALA A 49 4.80 14.10 -2.77
C ALA A 49 5.75 14.79 -1.79
N ASP A 50 5.74 14.36 -0.53
CA ASP A 50 6.60 14.95 0.51
C ASP A 50 8.07 14.70 0.25
N THR A 51 8.41 13.58 -0.39
CA THR A 51 9.80 13.26 -0.72
C THR A 51 10.22 13.80 -2.08
N GLY A 52 9.30 14.44 -2.80
CA GLY A 52 9.62 14.96 -4.13
C GLY A 52 9.78 13.88 -5.18
N SER A 53 9.24 12.70 -4.93
CA SER A 53 9.36 11.57 -5.85
C SER A 53 8.14 11.44 -6.74
N ALA A 54 8.34 10.90 -7.94
CA ALA A 54 7.24 10.60 -8.86
C ALA A 54 6.79 9.15 -8.64
N ILE A 55 5.49 8.93 -8.64
CA ILE A 55 4.95 7.58 -8.52
C ILE A 55 4.98 6.92 -9.89
N VAL A 56 5.68 5.80 -9.97
CA VAL A 56 5.76 4.99 -11.18
C VAL A 56 4.71 3.89 -11.17
N PHE A 57 4.45 3.33 -9.99
CA PHE A 57 3.48 2.26 -9.83
C PHE A 57 2.94 2.30 -8.40
N LEU A 58 1.64 2.13 -8.27
CA LEU A 58 0.99 2.04 -6.96
C LEU A 58 -0.10 0.98 -7.04
N SER A 59 -0.03 0.03 -6.13
CA SER A 59 -1.03 -1.03 -6.02
C SER A 59 -1.39 -1.19 -4.54
N VAL A 60 -2.68 -1.25 -4.25
CA VAL A 60 -3.17 -1.52 -2.90
C VAL A 60 -4.20 -2.63 -3.01
N GLN A 61 -3.98 -3.73 -2.33
CA GLN A 61 -4.82 -4.91 -2.42
C GLN A 61 -5.12 -5.49 -1.06
N CYS A 62 -6.23 -6.19 -0.97
CA CYS A 62 -6.58 -6.98 0.20
C CYS A 62 -6.30 -8.43 -0.08
N GLU A 63 -5.57 -9.09 0.82
CA GLU A 63 -5.24 -10.49 0.70
C GLU A 63 -5.65 -11.23 1.97
N PRO A 64 -6.15 -12.46 1.85
CA PRO A 64 -6.45 -13.25 3.04
C PRO A 64 -5.16 -13.56 3.79
N GLY A 65 -5.17 -13.28 5.09
CA GLY A 65 -4.07 -13.62 5.94
C GLY A 65 -4.08 -15.12 6.21
N ARG A 66 -2.90 -15.67 6.41
CA ARG A 66 -2.77 -17.06 6.80
C ARG A 66 -2.58 -17.15 8.30
N ASP A 67 -3.39 -17.97 8.91
CA ASP A 67 -3.15 -18.38 10.28
C ASP A 67 -2.15 -19.51 10.24
N ILE A 68 -1.01 -19.22 10.75
CA ILE A 68 0.02 -20.26 10.90
C ILE A 68 0.18 -20.56 12.37
#